data_ed047c5e323f71a038e2f8b34cd8deb3
#
_entry.id   ed047c5e323f71a038e2f8b34cd8deb3
#
_cell.length_a   1.000
_cell.length_b   1.000
_cell.length_c   1.000
_cell.angle_alpha   90.00
_cell.angle_beta   90.00
_cell.angle_gamma   90.00
#
_symmetry.space_group_name_H-M   'P 1'
#
loop_
_entity.id
_entity.type
_entity.pdbx_description
1 polymer ?
#
loop_
_entity_poly.entity_id
_entity_poly.type
_entity_poly.pdbx_seq_one_letter_code
_entity_poly.pdbx_strand_id
1 'polypeptide(L)'
;AAEKARGIRVRIFTVQEELPFAGHPTLGTAFVLRGQSGASEVRLDLNVGTVPVRFTEEPPQPTFGEMTQKNPEFGAIHDVEDVARLTGLSAADFDDSAPIQTVSTGVPFTIVALRSLKTLQGLRLDLNRSAEYLARSGGKFFYFVCRETVDPQARLHARMIFYNGDDPATGSAAGCCSAWMVAHGVAASDERVLIEQGLEVHRPSSIFVLANKQDNQVANVRVGGNCVEVLRGEVTLAI
;
A
#
# COMPACT_ATOMS: atom_id res chain seq x y z
N ALA A 1 -25.43 -11.82 15.75
CA ALA A 1 -24.32 -11.71 16.72
C ALA A 1 -22.94 -11.93 16.07
N ALA A 2 -22.80 -12.92 15.17
CA ALA A 2 -21.54 -13.23 14.49
C ALA A 2 -21.09 -12.12 13.51
N GLU A 3 -22.02 -11.41 12.87
CA GLU A 3 -21.70 -10.26 11.99
C GLU A 3 -21.17 -9.06 12.78
N LYS A 4 -21.72 -8.79 13.96
CA LYS A 4 -21.22 -7.70 14.83
C LYS A 4 -19.79 -7.95 15.32
N ALA A 5 -19.36 -9.20 15.43
CA ALA A 5 -18.00 -9.56 15.87
C ALA A 5 -16.95 -9.38 14.75
N ARG A 6 -17.34 -9.61 13.48
CA ARG A 6 -16.46 -9.49 12.31
C ARG A 6 -16.35 -8.07 11.75
N GLY A 7 -17.34 -7.24 12.00
CA GLY A 7 -17.43 -5.89 11.46
C GLY A 7 -18.40 -5.78 10.27
N ILE A 8 -18.37 -4.64 9.60
CA ILE A 8 -19.22 -4.34 8.44
C ILE A 8 -18.64 -5.01 7.21
N ARG A 9 -19.44 -5.81 6.50
CA ARG A 9 -19.02 -6.46 5.25
C ARG A 9 -18.77 -5.43 4.16
N VAL A 10 -17.57 -5.46 3.57
CA VAL A 10 -17.16 -4.59 2.47
C VAL A 10 -16.58 -5.45 1.34
N ARG A 11 -16.91 -5.10 0.09
CA ARG A 11 -16.35 -5.70 -1.12
C ARG A 11 -15.72 -4.60 -1.96
N ILE A 12 -14.57 -4.91 -2.56
CA ILE A 12 -13.78 -3.94 -3.32
C ILE A 12 -13.67 -4.42 -4.76
N PHE A 13 -14.17 -3.62 -5.69
CA PHE A 13 -14.17 -3.94 -7.10
C PHE A 13 -13.31 -2.95 -7.89
N THR A 14 -12.53 -3.48 -8.82
CA THR A 14 -11.93 -2.72 -9.91
C THR A 14 -12.73 -2.95 -11.18
N VAL A 15 -12.33 -2.31 -12.27
CA VAL A 15 -12.94 -2.56 -13.59
C VAL A 15 -12.66 -3.97 -14.13
N GLN A 16 -11.72 -4.71 -13.53
CA GLN A 16 -11.26 -6.01 -14.00
C GLN A 16 -11.60 -7.15 -13.04
N GLU A 17 -11.55 -6.91 -11.74
CA GLU A 17 -11.71 -7.97 -10.74
C GLU A 17 -12.19 -7.45 -9.38
N GLU A 18 -12.64 -8.36 -8.54
CA GLU A 18 -12.82 -8.12 -7.11
C GLU A 18 -11.49 -8.34 -6.39
N LEU A 19 -11.01 -7.31 -5.69
CA LEU A 19 -9.82 -7.41 -4.86
C LEU A 19 -10.17 -7.94 -3.47
N PRO A 20 -9.37 -8.86 -2.90
CA PRO A 20 -9.56 -9.34 -1.55
C PRO A 20 -9.30 -8.25 -0.49
N PHE A 21 -8.45 -7.28 -0.84
CA PHE A 21 -8.03 -6.16 0.00
C PHE A 21 -7.48 -5.01 -0.86
N ALA A 22 -7.72 -3.77 -0.44
CA ALA A 22 -7.08 -2.58 -0.98
C ALA A 22 -6.99 -1.50 0.11
N GLY A 23 -5.90 -0.72 0.12
CA GLY A 23 -5.59 0.21 1.21
C GLY A 23 -6.53 1.40 1.31
N HIS A 24 -6.45 2.34 0.35
CA HIS A 24 -7.22 3.58 0.40
C HIS A 24 -8.76 3.37 0.35
N PRO A 25 -9.34 2.38 -0.37
CA PRO A 25 -10.77 2.12 -0.29
C PRO A 25 -11.22 1.65 1.10
N THR A 26 -10.40 0.85 1.77
CA THR A 26 -10.65 0.41 3.15
C THR A 26 -10.66 1.60 4.10
N LEU A 27 -9.63 2.44 4.03
CA LEU A 27 -9.51 3.63 4.87
C LEU A 27 -10.66 4.61 4.62
N GLY A 28 -10.95 4.95 3.36
CA GLY A 28 -12.04 5.86 2.98
C GLY A 28 -13.41 5.36 3.42
N THR A 29 -13.70 4.06 3.26
CA THR A 29 -14.94 3.44 3.74
C THR A 29 -15.07 3.57 5.26
N ALA A 30 -13.99 3.32 6.00
CA ALA A 30 -14.00 3.46 7.46
C ALA A 30 -14.24 4.90 7.89
N PHE A 31 -13.70 5.90 7.19
CA PHE A 31 -13.98 7.32 7.46
C PHE A 31 -15.45 7.68 7.24
N VAL A 32 -16.09 7.19 6.17
CA VAL A 32 -17.52 7.40 5.91
C VAL A 32 -18.37 6.79 7.03
N LEU A 33 -18.09 5.55 7.42
CA LEU A 33 -18.83 4.85 8.47
C LEU A 33 -18.61 5.49 9.85
N ARG A 34 -17.40 5.95 10.13
CA ARG A 34 -17.10 6.72 11.34
C ARG A 34 -17.90 8.02 11.39
N GLY A 35 -17.98 8.76 10.29
CA GLY A 35 -18.76 10.00 10.20
C GLY A 35 -20.22 9.83 10.59
N GLN A 36 -20.77 8.62 10.43
CA GLN A 36 -22.14 8.28 10.83
C GLN A 36 -22.25 7.86 12.31
N SER A 37 -21.20 7.29 12.90
CA SER A 37 -21.23 6.67 14.23
C SER A 37 -20.44 7.41 15.31
N GLY A 38 -19.47 8.25 14.94
CA GLY A 38 -18.53 8.87 15.87
C GLY A 38 -17.55 7.89 16.52
N ALA A 39 -17.48 6.64 16.03
CA ALA A 39 -16.69 5.58 16.67
C ALA A 39 -15.18 5.86 16.59
N SER A 40 -14.44 5.49 17.63
CA SER A 40 -12.97 5.54 17.64
C SER A 40 -12.31 4.37 16.87
N GLU A 41 -13.06 3.31 16.60
CA GLU A 41 -12.64 2.17 15.77
C GLU A 41 -13.80 1.72 14.89
N VAL A 42 -13.52 1.46 13.61
CA VAL A 42 -14.42 0.82 12.65
C VAL A 42 -13.78 -0.48 12.20
N ARG A 43 -14.53 -1.57 12.24
CA ARG A 43 -14.08 -2.90 11.79
C ARG A 43 -14.75 -3.24 10.48
N LEU A 44 -13.95 -3.55 9.47
CA LEU A 44 -14.41 -3.93 8.13
C LEU A 44 -14.13 -5.42 7.90
N ASP A 45 -15.18 -6.17 7.50
CA ASP A 45 -15.07 -7.58 7.11
C ASP A 45 -14.81 -7.66 5.61
N LEU A 46 -13.55 -7.83 5.24
CA LEU A 46 -13.06 -7.95 3.86
C LEU A 46 -12.81 -9.42 3.49
N ASN A 47 -12.52 -9.72 2.22
CA ASN A 47 -12.18 -11.09 1.79
C ASN A 47 -10.89 -11.61 2.45
N VAL A 48 -9.98 -10.73 2.84
CA VAL A 48 -8.77 -11.08 3.63
C VAL A 48 -9.06 -11.34 5.11
N GLY A 49 -10.27 -11.06 5.59
CA GLY A 49 -10.67 -11.11 7.01
C GLY A 49 -10.94 -9.72 7.56
N THR A 50 -11.06 -9.63 8.88
CA THR A 50 -11.37 -8.37 9.57
C THR A 50 -10.17 -7.42 9.58
N VAL A 51 -10.39 -6.20 9.10
CA VAL A 51 -9.42 -5.11 9.14
C VAL A 51 -9.96 -4.02 10.07
N PRO A 52 -9.37 -3.82 11.26
CA PRO A 52 -9.72 -2.71 12.13
C PRO A 52 -9.07 -1.43 11.63
N VAL A 53 -9.82 -0.33 11.67
CA VAL A 53 -9.35 1.03 11.42
C VAL A 53 -9.61 1.85 12.69
N ARG A 54 -8.55 2.34 13.31
CA ARG A 54 -8.60 3.21 14.48
C ARG A 54 -8.44 4.67 14.07
N PHE A 55 -9.11 5.54 14.81
CA PHE A 55 -9.10 6.97 14.55
C PHE A 55 -8.52 7.73 15.73
N THR A 56 -7.63 8.68 15.41
CA THR A 56 -7.05 9.61 16.35
C THR A 56 -7.46 11.03 15.97
N GLU A 57 -7.88 11.81 16.96
CA GLU A 57 -8.20 13.22 16.81
C GLU A 57 -7.25 14.04 17.69
N GLU A 58 -6.47 14.89 17.06
CA GLU A 58 -5.54 15.79 17.72
C GLU A 58 -5.72 17.22 17.15
N PRO A 59 -6.79 17.93 17.52
CA PRO A 59 -7.01 19.30 17.02
C PRO A 59 -5.79 20.20 17.25
N PRO A 60 -5.40 21.04 16.27
CA PRO A 60 -6.14 21.40 15.05
C PRO A 60 -5.92 20.47 13.87
N GLN A 61 -5.21 19.36 14.03
CA GLN A 61 -4.94 18.42 12.95
C GLN A 61 -6.22 17.70 12.49
N PRO A 62 -6.34 17.36 11.20
CA PRO A 62 -7.46 16.56 10.71
C PRO A 62 -7.43 15.15 11.32
N THR A 63 -8.61 14.54 11.44
CA THR A 63 -8.73 13.16 11.91
C THR A 63 -7.79 12.23 11.14
N PHE A 64 -6.99 11.46 11.86
CA PHE A 64 -6.10 10.44 11.32
C PHE A 64 -6.71 9.05 11.48
N GLY A 65 -6.77 8.28 10.40
CA GLY A 65 -7.21 6.88 10.42
C GLY A 65 -6.03 5.94 10.18
N GLU A 66 -5.94 4.88 10.97
CA GLU A 66 -4.88 3.88 10.86
C GLU A 66 -5.49 2.47 10.83
N MET A 67 -5.26 1.73 9.74
CA MET A 67 -5.66 0.34 9.63
C MET A 67 -4.53 -0.59 10.07
N THR A 68 -4.89 -1.68 10.75
CA THR A 68 -3.97 -2.79 11.00
C THR A 68 -4.18 -3.85 9.92
N GLN A 69 -3.13 -4.18 9.20
CA GLN A 69 -3.13 -5.20 8.16
C GLN A 69 -2.76 -6.58 8.73
N LYS A 70 -2.86 -7.63 7.93
CA LYS A 70 -2.36 -8.95 8.31
C LYS A 70 -0.85 -8.92 8.58
N ASN A 71 -0.38 -9.87 9.38
CA ASN A 71 1.06 -10.10 9.51
C ASN A 71 1.64 -10.43 8.13
N PRO A 72 2.85 -9.92 7.83
CA PRO A 72 3.44 -10.07 6.52
C PRO A 72 3.89 -11.50 6.26
N GLU A 73 3.68 -11.96 5.05
CA GLU A 73 4.25 -13.17 4.49
C GLU A 73 5.33 -12.76 3.49
N PHE A 74 6.57 -13.19 3.73
CA PHE A 74 7.70 -12.92 2.86
C PHE A 74 7.81 -14.03 1.82
N GLY A 75 7.69 -13.67 0.54
CA GLY A 75 7.78 -14.55 -0.59
C GLY A 75 9.14 -14.53 -1.27
N ALA A 76 9.14 -14.77 -2.58
CA ALA A 76 10.35 -14.90 -3.38
C ALA A 76 11.21 -13.63 -3.35
N ILE A 77 12.53 -13.84 -3.34
CA ILE A 77 13.53 -12.83 -3.71
C ILE A 77 13.75 -12.94 -5.22
N HIS A 78 13.78 -11.81 -5.90
CA HIS A 78 13.87 -11.72 -7.35
C HIS A 78 15.27 -11.33 -7.79
N ASP A 79 15.70 -11.88 -8.92
CA ASP A 79 16.94 -11.48 -9.57
C ASP A 79 16.80 -10.09 -10.20
N VAL A 80 17.81 -9.25 -10.01
CA VAL A 80 17.83 -7.87 -10.54
C VAL A 80 17.77 -7.87 -12.06
N GLU A 81 18.48 -8.79 -12.73
CA GLU A 81 18.53 -8.88 -14.19
C GLU A 81 17.17 -9.26 -14.78
N ASP A 82 16.39 -10.10 -14.07
CA ASP A 82 15.04 -10.45 -14.51
C ASP A 82 14.11 -9.23 -14.46
N VAL A 83 14.15 -8.46 -13.35
CA VAL A 83 13.33 -7.25 -13.21
C VAL A 83 13.81 -6.14 -14.15
N ALA A 84 15.12 -6.00 -14.37
CA ALA A 84 15.70 -5.06 -15.32
C ALA A 84 15.17 -5.30 -16.75
N ARG A 85 15.12 -6.58 -17.18
CA ARG A 85 14.55 -6.94 -18.50
C ARG A 85 13.06 -6.60 -18.65
N LEU A 86 12.30 -6.63 -17.56
CA LEU A 86 10.87 -6.30 -17.56
C LEU A 86 10.62 -4.79 -17.60
N THR A 87 11.47 -4.04 -16.93
CA THR A 87 11.34 -2.59 -16.77
C THR A 87 12.09 -1.78 -17.82
N GLY A 88 13.00 -2.44 -18.56
CA GLY A 88 13.91 -1.77 -19.51
C GLY A 88 14.98 -0.91 -18.83
N LEU A 89 15.20 -1.11 -17.52
CA LEU A 89 16.23 -0.44 -16.75
C LEU A 89 17.55 -1.21 -16.80
N SER A 90 18.63 -0.54 -16.42
CA SER A 90 19.93 -1.16 -16.16
C SER A 90 19.98 -1.70 -14.74
N ALA A 91 20.72 -2.78 -14.49
CA ALA A 91 20.95 -3.29 -13.13
C ALA A 91 21.52 -2.20 -12.19
N ALA A 92 22.27 -1.22 -12.73
CA ALA A 92 22.80 -0.09 -11.96
C ALA A 92 21.73 0.90 -11.47
N ASP A 93 20.51 0.86 -12.01
CA ASP A 93 19.40 1.72 -11.58
C ASP A 93 18.73 1.21 -10.30
N PHE A 94 18.99 -0.04 -9.91
CA PHE A 94 18.41 -0.64 -8.70
C PHE A 94 19.25 -0.34 -7.47
N ASP A 95 18.58 -0.10 -6.33
CA ASP A 95 19.23 0.04 -5.03
C ASP A 95 19.49 -1.36 -4.46
N ASP A 96 20.74 -1.70 -4.24
CA ASP A 96 21.21 -2.98 -3.73
C ASP A 96 21.26 -3.08 -2.19
N SER A 97 20.81 -2.03 -1.49
CA SER A 97 20.79 -2.01 -0.01
C SER A 97 19.79 -2.99 0.61
N ALA A 98 18.81 -3.47 -0.19
CA ALA A 98 17.84 -4.48 0.21
C ALA A 98 17.35 -5.27 -1.01
N PRO A 99 16.94 -6.55 -0.86
CA PRO A 99 16.57 -7.40 -1.98
C PRO A 99 15.25 -6.95 -2.62
N ILE A 100 15.11 -7.18 -3.92
CA ILE A 100 13.81 -7.17 -4.59
C ILE A 100 13.04 -8.37 -4.05
N GLN A 101 11.93 -8.16 -3.34
CA GLN A 101 11.22 -9.24 -2.68
C GLN A 101 9.71 -9.07 -2.74
N THR A 102 8.99 -10.18 -2.96
CA THR A 102 7.54 -10.23 -2.80
C THR A 102 7.19 -10.31 -1.32
N VAL A 103 6.27 -9.43 -0.89
CA VAL A 103 5.71 -9.42 0.48
C VAL A 103 4.20 -9.28 0.38
N SER A 104 3.47 -9.97 1.24
CA SER A 104 2.00 -9.92 1.30
C SER A 104 1.51 -9.61 2.70
N THR A 105 0.65 -8.61 2.81
CA THR A 105 -0.20 -8.34 3.99
C THR A 105 -1.68 -8.57 3.67
N GLY A 106 -1.94 -9.38 2.61
CA GLY A 106 -3.28 -9.71 2.08
C GLY A 106 -3.35 -9.69 0.57
N VAL A 107 -2.49 -8.88 -0.09
CA VAL A 107 -2.21 -8.90 -1.53
C VAL A 107 -0.70 -8.89 -1.68
N PRO A 108 -0.11 -9.78 -2.51
CA PRO A 108 1.34 -9.87 -2.67
C PRO A 108 1.86 -8.78 -3.62
N PHE A 109 2.76 -7.93 -3.10
CA PHE A 109 3.49 -6.92 -3.85
C PHE A 109 4.97 -7.26 -3.91
N THR A 110 5.57 -7.11 -5.09
CA THR A 110 7.03 -7.20 -5.27
C THR A 110 7.62 -5.81 -5.10
N ILE A 111 8.34 -5.61 -4.01
CA ILE A 111 8.97 -4.34 -3.66
C ILE A 111 10.27 -4.22 -4.42
N VAL A 112 10.43 -3.12 -5.16
CA VAL A 112 11.57 -2.83 -6.00
C VAL A 112 12.13 -1.46 -5.65
N ALA A 113 13.33 -1.42 -5.07
CA ALA A 113 14.00 -0.16 -4.76
C ALA A 113 14.85 0.30 -5.94
N LEU A 114 14.67 1.57 -6.35
CA LEU A 114 15.44 2.24 -7.37
C LEU A 114 16.33 3.30 -6.74
N ARG A 115 17.49 3.61 -7.38
CA ARG A 115 18.47 4.56 -6.85
C ARG A 115 18.04 6.02 -6.98
N SER A 116 17.28 6.37 -8.03
CA SER A 116 16.94 7.77 -8.28
C SER A 116 15.45 8.01 -8.52
N LEU A 117 14.99 9.17 -8.06
CA LEU A 117 13.63 9.67 -8.33
C LEU A 117 13.39 9.83 -9.85
N LYS A 118 14.39 10.32 -10.57
CA LYS A 118 14.30 10.50 -12.03
C LYS A 118 14.04 9.18 -12.75
N THR A 119 14.74 8.11 -12.38
CA THR A 119 14.50 6.76 -12.93
C THR A 119 13.09 6.29 -12.60
N LEU A 120 12.67 6.44 -11.34
CA LEU A 120 11.35 6.03 -10.89
C LEU A 120 10.24 6.79 -11.63
N GLN A 121 10.34 8.11 -11.76
CA GLN A 121 9.37 8.94 -12.49
C GLN A 121 9.31 8.61 -13.99
N GLY A 122 10.46 8.28 -14.58
CA GLY A 122 10.56 7.89 -15.99
C GLY A 122 10.11 6.47 -16.31
N LEU A 123 9.88 5.64 -15.28
CA LEU A 123 9.57 4.21 -15.45
C LEU A 123 8.35 3.98 -16.34
N ARG A 124 8.52 3.05 -17.29
CA ARG A 124 7.45 2.51 -18.15
C ARG A 124 7.41 1.00 -17.96
N LEU A 125 6.26 0.45 -17.67
CA LEU A 125 6.09 -0.96 -17.37
C LEU A 125 5.25 -1.63 -18.45
N ASP A 126 5.77 -2.71 -19.03
CA ASP A 126 4.97 -3.63 -19.83
C ASP A 126 4.12 -4.47 -18.89
N LEU A 127 2.84 -4.10 -18.76
CA LEU A 127 1.93 -4.73 -17.81
C LEU A 127 1.68 -6.21 -18.10
N ASN A 128 1.66 -6.61 -19.37
CA ASN A 128 1.41 -8.01 -19.74
C ASN A 128 2.59 -8.90 -19.34
N ARG A 129 3.82 -8.52 -19.73
CA ARG A 129 5.03 -9.25 -19.36
C ARG A 129 5.23 -9.27 -17.84
N SER A 130 4.94 -8.15 -17.19
CA SER A 130 5.03 -8.04 -15.73
C SER A 130 4.03 -8.96 -15.02
N ALA A 131 2.78 -9.02 -15.49
CA ALA A 131 1.76 -9.91 -14.94
C ALA A 131 2.15 -11.39 -15.10
N GLU A 132 2.66 -11.80 -16.28
CA GLU A 132 3.14 -13.16 -16.51
C GLU A 132 4.30 -13.54 -15.60
N TYR A 133 5.25 -12.64 -15.39
CA TYR A 133 6.39 -12.84 -14.50
C TYR A 133 5.92 -12.98 -13.04
N LEU A 134 5.10 -12.05 -12.58
CA LEU A 134 4.60 -12.02 -11.20
C LEU A 134 3.75 -13.25 -10.87
N ALA A 135 2.89 -13.68 -11.80
CA ALA A 135 2.07 -14.88 -11.61
C ALA A 135 2.92 -16.15 -11.37
N ARG A 136 4.10 -16.26 -12.01
CA ARG A 136 5.02 -17.38 -11.81
C ARG A 136 5.84 -17.27 -10.52
N SER A 137 6.06 -16.07 -10.02
CA SER A 137 6.88 -15.79 -8.83
C SER A 137 6.08 -15.48 -7.57
N GLY A 138 4.74 -15.65 -7.61
CA GLY A 138 3.87 -15.47 -6.46
C GLY A 138 3.55 -14.02 -6.11
N GLY A 139 3.92 -13.07 -6.96
CA GLY A 139 3.54 -11.67 -6.87
C GLY A 139 2.25 -11.37 -7.64
N LYS A 140 1.62 -10.24 -7.35
CA LYS A 140 0.48 -9.74 -8.13
C LYS A 140 0.82 -8.41 -8.82
N PHE A 141 1.49 -7.52 -8.11
CA PHE A 141 1.89 -6.21 -8.62
C PHE A 141 3.30 -5.86 -8.18
N PHE A 142 3.96 -5.00 -8.95
CA PHE A 142 5.17 -4.32 -8.50
C PHE A 142 4.82 -3.08 -7.69
N TYR A 143 5.65 -2.78 -6.70
CA TYR A 143 5.66 -1.52 -5.97
C TYR A 143 7.08 -0.96 -6.01
N PHE A 144 7.26 0.08 -6.80
CA PHE A 144 8.55 0.72 -7.01
C PHE A 144 8.73 1.84 -6.00
N VAL A 145 9.91 1.90 -5.39
CA VAL A 145 10.24 2.92 -4.39
C VAL A 145 11.64 3.49 -4.63
N CYS A 146 11.89 4.71 -4.18
CA CYS A 146 13.24 5.25 -4.05
C CYS A 146 13.36 6.15 -2.83
N ARG A 147 14.61 6.38 -2.37
CA ARG A 147 14.89 7.23 -1.20
C ARG A 147 14.98 8.72 -1.54
N GLU A 148 15.13 9.07 -2.81
CA GLU A 148 14.99 10.44 -3.26
C GLU A 148 13.50 10.79 -3.30
N THR A 149 13.13 11.88 -2.65
CA THR A 149 11.73 12.30 -2.47
C THR A 149 11.54 13.76 -2.87
N VAL A 150 10.28 14.12 -3.19
CA VAL A 150 9.88 15.52 -3.42
C VAL A 150 9.59 16.20 -2.08
N ASP A 151 8.86 15.52 -1.19
CA ASP A 151 8.63 15.97 0.18
C ASP A 151 9.85 15.58 1.05
N PRO A 152 10.58 16.57 1.64
CA PRO A 152 11.72 16.28 2.49
C PRO A 152 11.37 15.53 3.77
N GLN A 153 10.10 15.44 4.16
CA GLN A 153 9.64 14.66 5.30
C GLN A 153 9.38 13.19 4.94
N ALA A 154 9.20 12.89 3.65
CA ALA A 154 9.02 11.52 3.20
C ALA A 154 10.34 10.73 3.24
N ARG A 155 10.25 9.47 3.64
CA ARG A 155 11.38 8.53 3.60
C ARG A 155 11.54 7.91 2.22
N LEU A 156 10.42 7.67 1.54
CA LEU A 156 10.36 7.05 0.23
C LEU A 156 9.38 7.80 -0.68
N HIS A 157 9.75 7.91 -1.95
CA HIS A 157 8.84 8.15 -3.05
C HIS A 157 8.41 6.81 -3.64
N ALA A 158 7.13 6.63 -3.91
CA ALA A 158 6.59 5.37 -4.40
C ALA A 158 5.76 5.53 -5.66
N ARG A 159 5.80 4.53 -6.54
CA ARG A 159 4.88 4.36 -7.67
C ARG A 159 4.35 2.94 -7.73
N MET A 160 3.06 2.83 -8.00
CA MET A 160 2.39 1.59 -8.32
C MET A 160 1.64 1.76 -9.63
N ILE A 161 2.08 1.05 -10.65
CA ILE A 161 1.49 1.10 -12.00
C ILE A 161 0.45 -0.01 -12.08
N PHE A 162 -0.79 0.39 -12.17
CA PHE A 162 -1.96 -0.47 -12.16
C PHE A 162 -2.52 -0.63 -13.58
N TYR A 163 -3.61 -1.38 -13.77
CA TYR A 163 -4.23 -1.65 -15.07
C TYR A 163 -4.53 -0.40 -15.90
N ASN A 164 -4.88 0.70 -15.25
CA ASN A 164 -5.32 1.95 -15.88
C ASN A 164 -4.32 3.11 -15.69
N GLY A 165 -3.09 2.80 -15.28
CA GLY A 165 -2.07 3.79 -15.00
C GLY A 165 -1.60 3.78 -13.54
N ASP A 166 -1.03 4.88 -13.07
CA ASP A 166 -0.54 4.96 -11.70
C ASP A 166 -1.69 5.06 -10.69
N ASP A 167 -1.59 4.27 -9.62
CA ASP A 167 -2.46 4.39 -8.46
C ASP A 167 -1.98 5.55 -7.57
N PRO A 168 -2.85 6.50 -7.18
CA PRO A 168 -2.43 7.65 -6.37
C PRO A 168 -2.05 7.29 -4.93
N ALA A 169 -2.55 6.18 -4.38
CA ALA A 169 -2.31 5.80 -2.99
C ALA A 169 -2.50 4.31 -2.76
N THR A 170 -1.43 3.54 -2.74
CA THR A 170 -1.49 2.07 -2.59
C THR A 170 -1.18 1.63 -1.17
N GLY A 171 -2.10 1.87 -0.24
CA GLY A 171 -1.90 1.52 1.17
C GLY A 171 -1.66 0.02 1.43
N SER A 172 -2.17 -0.89 0.57
CA SER A 172 -1.87 -2.33 0.68
C SER A 172 -0.40 -2.62 0.34
N ALA A 173 0.16 -1.99 -0.69
CA ALA A 173 1.57 -2.11 -1.03
C ALA A 173 2.47 -1.39 -0.02
N ALA A 174 2.05 -0.23 0.48
CA ALA A 174 2.78 0.52 1.51
C ALA A 174 2.94 -0.29 2.79
N GLY A 175 1.93 -1.09 3.18
CA GLY A 175 2.05 -2.04 4.29
C GLY A 175 3.08 -3.14 4.03
N CYS A 176 3.07 -3.73 2.84
CA CYS A 176 4.10 -4.69 2.42
C CYS A 176 5.50 -4.06 2.43
N CYS A 177 5.62 -2.83 1.92
CA CYS A 177 6.86 -2.06 1.91
C CYS A 177 7.35 -1.74 3.33
N SER A 178 6.44 -1.40 4.27
CA SER A 178 6.79 -1.18 5.68
C SER A 178 7.41 -2.44 6.30
N ALA A 179 6.80 -3.59 6.07
CA ALA A 179 7.34 -4.86 6.55
C ALA A 179 8.71 -5.18 5.93
N TRP A 180 8.85 -4.94 4.62
CA TRP A 180 10.10 -5.10 3.90
C TRP A 180 11.19 -4.16 4.44
N MET A 181 10.88 -2.88 4.67
CA MET A 181 11.82 -1.92 5.25
C MET A 181 12.36 -2.38 6.61
N VAL A 182 11.47 -2.83 7.48
CA VAL A 182 11.86 -3.29 8.84
C VAL A 182 12.63 -4.60 8.78
N ALA A 183 12.25 -5.53 7.91
CA ALA A 183 12.95 -6.80 7.74
C ALA A 183 14.41 -6.62 7.29
N HIS A 184 14.65 -5.66 6.40
CA HIS A 184 15.95 -5.41 5.77
C HIS A 184 16.71 -4.20 6.35
N GLY A 185 16.25 -3.63 7.47
CA GLY A 185 16.95 -2.52 8.15
C GLY A 185 16.91 -1.17 7.43
N VAL A 186 15.98 -0.99 6.49
CA VAL A 186 15.72 0.29 5.82
C VAL A 186 14.97 1.27 6.73
N ALA A 187 14.14 0.72 7.64
CA ALA A 187 13.50 1.44 8.74
C ALA A 187 13.68 0.66 10.05
N ALA A 188 13.66 1.38 11.17
CA ALA A 188 13.69 0.76 12.48
C ALA A 188 12.33 0.12 12.83
N SER A 189 12.35 -0.85 13.77
CA SER A 189 11.11 -1.36 14.37
C SER A 189 10.38 -0.23 15.07
N ASP A 190 9.06 -0.16 14.91
CA ASP A 190 8.17 0.87 15.49
C ASP A 190 8.42 2.29 14.95
N GLU A 191 9.26 2.47 13.94
CA GLU A 191 9.44 3.76 13.31
C GLU A 191 8.23 4.08 12.41
N ARG A 192 7.58 5.23 12.64
CA ARG A 192 6.56 5.75 11.71
C ARG A 192 7.24 6.40 10.54
N VAL A 193 7.00 5.87 9.36
CA VAL A 193 7.58 6.33 8.09
C VAL A 193 6.50 6.96 7.22
N LEU A 194 6.82 8.09 6.59
CA LEU A 194 6.01 8.70 5.54
C LEU A 194 6.49 8.22 4.17
N ILE A 195 5.56 7.70 3.37
CA ILE A 195 5.74 7.40 1.95
C ILE A 195 4.90 8.38 1.15
N GLU A 196 5.51 9.10 0.21
CA GLU A 196 4.78 9.91 -0.76
C GLU A 196 4.48 9.09 -2.02
N GLN A 197 3.29 9.27 -2.60
CA GLN A 197 2.87 8.58 -3.82
C GLN A 197 1.89 9.45 -4.61
N GLY A 198 1.72 9.17 -5.90
CA GLY A 198 0.68 9.77 -6.74
C GLY A 198 1.03 11.13 -7.36
N LEU A 199 2.28 11.56 -7.26
CA LEU A 199 2.74 12.81 -7.85
C LEU A 199 2.66 12.76 -9.38
N GLU A 200 2.93 11.61 -10.00
CA GLU A 200 2.92 11.37 -11.45
C GLU A 200 1.52 11.51 -12.06
N VAL A 201 0.49 11.36 -11.25
CA VAL A 201 -0.91 11.51 -11.66
C VAL A 201 -1.56 12.77 -11.07
N HIS A 202 -0.74 13.70 -10.56
CA HIS A 202 -1.20 14.97 -9.95
C HIS A 202 -2.20 14.78 -8.79
N ARG A 203 -2.06 13.67 -8.07
CA ARG A 203 -2.85 13.34 -6.87
C ARG A 203 -1.93 12.95 -5.71
N PRO A 204 -1.12 13.89 -5.22
CA PRO A 204 -0.16 13.62 -4.17
C PRO A 204 -0.85 13.05 -2.93
N SER A 205 -0.30 11.98 -2.38
CA SER A 205 -0.81 11.30 -1.21
C SER A 205 0.31 11.05 -0.22
N SER A 206 0.02 11.26 1.07
CA SER A 206 0.89 10.97 2.20
C SER A 206 0.41 9.70 2.88
N ILE A 207 1.22 8.64 2.84
CA ILE A 207 0.90 7.34 3.41
C ILE A 207 1.82 7.08 4.60
N PHE A 208 1.27 7.05 5.80
CA PHE A 208 2.02 6.75 7.01
C PHE A 208 2.02 5.24 7.26
N VAL A 209 3.19 4.69 7.47
CA VAL A 209 3.35 3.25 7.70
C VAL A 209 4.20 2.99 8.94
N LEU A 210 3.97 1.83 9.55
CA LEU A 210 4.73 1.33 10.69
C LEU A 210 4.64 -0.19 10.71
N ALA A 211 5.73 -0.85 11.08
CA ALA A 211 5.76 -2.28 11.40
C ALA A 211 6.69 -2.54 12.58
N ASN A 212 6.41 -3.61 13.32
CA ASN A 212 7.24 -4.03 14.45
C ASN A 212 8.11 -5.22 14.06
N LYS A 213 9.30 -5.31 14.65
CA LYS A 213 10.12 -6.52 14.61
C LYS A 213 10.33 -7.03 16.04
N GLN A 214 9.83 -8.22 16.30
CA GLN A 214 9.98 -8.91 17.56
C GLN A 214 10.45 -10.35 17.28
N ASP A 215 11.48 -10.82 17.99
CA ASP A 215 12.04 -12.18 17.85
C ASP A 215 12.32 -12.58 16.39
N ASN A 216 12.90 -11.67 15.60
CA ASN A 216 13.15 -11.80 14.16
C ASN A 216 11.92 -11.90 13.26
N GLN A 217 10.72 -11.75 13.78
CA GLN A 217 9.48 -11.71 13.00
C GLN A 217 8.96 -10.27 12.87
N VAL A 218 8.56 -9.91 11.67
CA VAL A 218 7.87 -8.64 11.43
C VAL A 218 6.37 -8.86 11.61
N ALA A 219 5.74 -7.97 12.35
CA ALA A 219 4.31 -8.03 12.66
C ALA A 219 3.72 -6.63 12.84
N ASN A 220 2.43 -6.57 13.18
CA ASN A 220 1.72 -5.34 13.52
C ASN A 220 1.89 -4.25 12.47
N VAL A 221 1.69 -4.62 11.20
CA VAL A 221 1.77 -3.69 10.07
C VAL A 221 0.58 -2.73 10.13
N ARG A 222 0.88 -1.44 10.24
CA ARG A 222 -0.11 -0.38 10.29
C ARG A 222 0.09 0.60 9.16
N VAL A 223 -1.02 1.01 8.54
CA VAL A 223 -1.03 1.97 7.44
C VAL A 223 -2.13 2.99 7.69
N GLY A 224 -1.80 4.26 7.61
CA GLY A 224 -2.73 5.32 7.94
C GLY A 224 -2.58 6.56 7.07
N GLY A 225 -3.52 7.46 7.25
CA GLY A 225 -3.59 8.75 6.59
C GLY A 225 -4.87 9.49 6.94
N ASN A 226 -5.06 10.63 6.29
CA ASN A 226 -6.26 11.45 6.40
C ASN A 226 -7.14 11.26 5.17
N CYS A 227 -8.45 11.44 5.33
CA CYS A 227 -9.41 11.48 4.23
C CYS A 227 -10.23 12.77 4.31
N VAL A 228 -10.56 13.32 3.14
CA VAL A 228 -11.47 14.45 3.02
C VAL A 228 -12.64 14.08 2.12
N GLU A 229 -13.85 14.48 2.48
CA GLU A 229 -15.01 14.30 1.61
C GLU A 229 -14.92 15.34 0.49
N VAL A 230 -14.89 14.85 -0.76
CA VAL A 230 -14.80 15.70 -1.97
C VAL A 230 -16.16 15.87 -2.63
N LEU A 231 -16.97 14.80 -2.62
CA LEU A 231 -18.28 14.77 -3.28
C LEU A 231 -19.24 13.85 -2.52
N ARG A 232 -20.49 14.29 -2.41
CA ARG A 232 -21.62 13.45 -1.96
C ARG A 232 -22.74 13.54 -2.99
N GLY A 233 -23.36 12.42 -3.34
CA GLY A 233 -24.44 12.37 -4.34
C GLY A 233 -25.34 11.16 -4.16
N GLU A 234 -26.44 11.12 -4.95
CA GLU A 234 -27.39 10.00 -5.00
C GLU A 234 -27.40 9.44 -6.42
N VAL A 235 -27.57 8.12 -6.53
CA VAL A 235 -27.73 7.42 -7.81
C VAL A 235 -29.07 6.71 -7.79
N THR A 236 -29.96 7.05 -8.73
CA THR A 236 -31.22 6.34 -8.94
C THR A 236 -31.02 5.27 -10.02
N LEU A 237 -31.24 4.01 -9.65
CA LEU A 237 -31.23 2.91 -10.61
C LEU A 237 -32.66 2.63 -11.04
N ALA A 238 -32.92 2.65 -12.34
CA ALA A 238 -34.16 2.10 -12.89
C ALA A 238 -34.05 0.55 -12.85
N ILE A 239 -34.93 -0.10 -12.09
CA ILE A 239 -35.05 -1.56 -12.00
C ILE A 239 -36.07 -2.03 -13.04
#